data_458d01b6c96e00cb2dc3db15fe61a764
#
_entry.id   458d01b6c96e00cb2dc3db15fe61a764
#
_cell.length_a   1.000
_cell.length_b   1.000
_cell.length_c   1.000
_cell.angle_alpha   90.00
_cell.angle_beta   90.00
_cell.angle_gamma   90.00
#
_symmetry.space_group_name_H-M   'P 1'
#
loop_
_entity.id
_entity.type
_entity.pdbx_description
1 polymer ?
#
loop_
_entity_poly.entity_id
_entity_poly.type
_entity_poly.pdbx_seq_one_letter_code
_entity_poly.pdbx_strand_id
1 'polypeptide(L)'
;MTTKQVWTSYSKDLKRFIISKVKDTTIADDILQDTFIKIHTKLHTLKDSTKLKSWCFTVARNSILDYWKSTNQTFEIANFESKAEILNEIHTEKDCLRGILKHLPKKYRDPLFLSDIKGLKQQEVANQLHQSLPTTKSQIQRARKLIAQGFIDCCGFVLNKNGNLVGEIQDKEDCKVCS
;
A
#
# COMPACT_ATOMS: atom_id res chain seq x y z
N MET A 1 16.08 20.02 -9.27
CA MET A 1 14.63 19.78 -9.35
C MET A 1 13.96 20.59 -8.25
N THR A 2 12.84 21.25 -8.54
CA THR A 2 12.16 22.16 -7.60
C THR A 2 10.84 21.53 -7.13
N THR A 3 10.36 21.93 -5.94
CA THR A 3 9.05 21.50 -5.41
C THR A 3 7.92 21.86 -6.36
N LYS A 4 8.02 22.99 -7.09
CA LYS A 4 7.04 23.40 -8.09
C LYS A 4 6.92 22.38 -9.23
N GLN A 5 8.03 21.82 -9.71
CA GLN A 5 8.02 20.77 -10.72
C GLN A 5 7.38 19.49 -10.20
N VAL A 6 7.67 19.11 -8.94
CA VAL A 6 7.03 17.95 -8.29
C VAL A 6 5.52 18.15 -8.14
N TRP A 7 5.08 19.35 -7.74
CA TRP A 7 3.67 19.71 -7.66
C TRP A 7 2.97 19.52 -9.00
N THR A 8 3.51 20.15 -10.04
CA THR A 8 2.92 20.09 -11.39
C THR A 8 2.80 18.65 -11.90
N SER A 9 3.81 17.81 -11.61
CA SER A 9 3.87 16.44 -12.12
C SER A 9 3.01 15.45 -11.33
N TYR A 10 2.86 15.62 -10.00
CA TYR A 10 2.33 14.57 -9.14
C TYR A 10 1.15 14.96 -8.25
N SER A 11 0.77 16.25 -8.16
CA SER A 11 -0.29 16.69 -7.24
C SER A 11 -1.62 15.98 -7.49
N LYS A 12 -2.02 15.84 -8.75
CA LYS A 12 -3.28 15.17 -9.12
C LYS A 12 -3.28 13.68 -8.70
N ASP A 13 -2.20 12.98 -8.97
CA ASP A 13 -2.08 11.55 -8.65
C ASP A 13 -1.99 11.32 -7.15
N LEU A 14 -1.24 12.18 -6.43
CA LEU A 14 -1.15 12.14 -4.98
C LEU A 14 -2.51 12.45 -4.33
N LYS A 15 -3.26 13.46 -4.85
CA LYS A 15 -4.60 13.76 -4.36
C LYS A 15 -5.54 12.57 -4.53
N ARG A 16 -5.58 11.96 -5.72
CA ARG A 16 -6.39 10.74 -5.96
C ARG A 16 -6.02 9.61 -5.01
N PHE A 17 -4.72 9.39 -4.81
CA PHE A 17 -4.22 8.38 -3.88
C PHE A 17 -4.70 8.66 -2.45
N ILE A 18 -4.59 9.90 -1.96
CA ILE A 18 -5.00 10.27 -0.61
C ILE A 18 -6.52 10.12 -0.46
N ILE A 19 -7.32 10.63 -1.41
CA ILE A 19 -8.79 10.48 -1.41
C ILE A 19 -9.20 9.01 -1.34
N SER A 20 -8.51 8.13 -2.08
CA SER A 20 -8.80 6.69 -2.05
C SER A 20 -8.63 6.06 -0.67
N LYS A 21 -7.84 6.70 0.22
CA LYS A 21 -7.55 6.21 1.57
C LYS A 21 -8.40 6.86 2.65
N VAL A 22 -8.64 8.17 2.55
CA VAL A 22 -9.38 8.90 3.61
C VAL A 22 -10.86 9.07 3.27
N LYS A 23 -11.26 8.92 2.01
CA LYS A 23 -12.65 9.01 1.49
C LYS A 23 -13.34 10.36 1.79
N ASP A 24 -12.57 11.39 2.12
CA ASP A 24 -13.02 12.75 2.37
C ASP A 24 -12.13 13.71 1.60
N THR A 25 -12.71 14.62 0.85
CA THR A 25 -11.98 15.55 -0.02
C THR A 25 -11.30 16.66 0.75
N THR A 26 -11.92 17.16 1.81
CA THR A 26 -11.36 18.22 2.65
C THR A 26 -10.15 17.71 3.42
N ILE A 27 -10.30 16.56 4.07
CA ILE A 27 -9.20 15.87 4.76
C ILE A 27 -8.08 15.53 3.77
N ALA A 28 -8.42 15.11 2.57
CA ALA A 28 -7.41 14.79 1.55
C ALA A 28 -6.63 16.02 1.09
N ASP A 29 -7.25 17.18 1.03
CA ASP A 29 -6.56 18.43 0.68
C ASP A 29 -5.59 18.86 1.79
N ASP A 30 -5.96 18.73 3.05
CA ASP A 30 -5.10 19.02 4.20
C ASP A 30 -3.88 18.06 4.22
N ILE A 31 -4.12 16.77 4.03
CA ILE A 31 -3.04 15.78 3.97
C ILE A 31 -2.15 16.00 2.74
N LEU A 32 -2.71 16.42 1.61
CA LEU A 32 -1.93 16.74 0.41
C LEU A 32 -1.00 17.93 0.67
N GLN A 33 -1.52 18.99 1.31
CA GLN A 33 -0.73 20.15 1.69
C GLN A 33 0.41 19.77 2.63
N ASP A 34 0.13 19.00 3.70
CA ASP A 34 1.14 18.48 4.63
C ASP A 34 2.20 17.63 3.91
N THR A 35 1.75 16.76 2.99
CA THR A 35 2.63 15.96 2.16
C THR A 35 3.61 16.84 1.36
N PHE A 36 3.13 17.92 0.75
CA PHE A 36 3.98 18.81 -0.04
C PHE A 36 4.91 19.67 0.82
N ILE A 37 4.53 20.04 2.03
CA ILE A 37 5.43 20.67 3.01
C ILE A 37 6.59 19.71 3.33
N LYS A 38 6.27 18.45 3.60
CA LYS A 38 7.28 17.40 3.88
C LYS A 38 8.18 17.12 2.65
N ILE A 39 7.60 17.12 1.45
CA ILE A 39 8.36 16.99 0.21
C ILE A 39 9.31 18.20 0.05
N HIS A 40 8.82 19.41 0.24
CA HIS A 40 9.63 20.63 0.11
C HIS A 40 10.85 20.61 1.01
N THR A 41 10.63 20.28 2.29
CA THR A 41 11.71 20.23 3.29
C THR A 41 12.74 19.13 3.05
N LYS A 42 12.33 17.99 2.46
CA LYS A 42 13.18 16.79 2.34
C LYS A 42 13.63 16.49 0.90
N LEU A 43 13.19 17.25 -0.09
CA LEU A 43 13.52 17.01 -1.50
C LEU A 43 15.04 16.96 -1.78
N HIS A 44 15.81 17.78 -1.05
CA HIS A 44 17.26 17.83 -1.17
C HIS A 44 17.95 16.54 -0.67
N THR A 45 17.27 15.72 0.13
CA THR A 45 17.82 14.45 0.63
C THR A 45 17.70 13.32 -0.37
N LEU A 46 16.92 13.49 -1.44
CA LEU A 46 16.71 12.48 -2.46
C LEU A 46 17.92 12.39 -3.38
N LYS A 47 18.71 11.32 -3.22
CA LYS A 47 19.93 11.09 -4.00
C LYS A 47 19.67 10.60 -5.42
N ASP A 48 18.57 9.91 -5.65
CA ASP A 48 18.22 9.26 -6.92
C ASP A 48 16.90 9.81 -7.46
N SER A 49 16.99 10.63 -8.49
CA SER A 49 15.82 11.27 -9.12
C SER A 49 14.88 10.26 -9.80
N THR A 50 15.34 9.07 -10.16
CA THR A 50 14.50 8.02 -10.75
C THR A 50 13.49 7.49 -9.76
N LYS A 51 13.76 7.59 -8.47
CA LYS A 51 12.90 7.16 -7.36
C LYS A 51 11.94 8.25 -6.86
N LEU A 52 11.93 9.42 -7.49
CA LEU A 52 11.13 10.55 -7.06
C LEU A 52 9.65 10.20 -6.90
N LYS A 53 9.05 9.58 -7.90
CA LYS A 53 7.62 9.22 -7.86
C LYS A 53 7.32 8.33 -6.65
N SER A 54 8.04 7.22 -6.51
CA SER A 54 7.83 6.28 -5.40
C SER A 54 8.10 6.93 -4.03
N TRP A 55 9.09 7.83 -3.95
CA TRP A 55 9.38 8.57 -2.73
C TRP A 55 8.26 9.54 -2.37
N CYS A 56 7.68 10.29 -3.33
CA CYS A 56 6.53 11.18 -3.08
C CYS A 56 5.32 10.39 -2.55
N PHE A 57 5.03 9.23 -3.13
CA PHE A 57 3.94 8.38 -2.64
C PHE A 57 4.23 7.80 -1.25
N THR A 58 5.49 7.53 -0.91
CA THR A 58 5.88 7.12 0.45
C THR A 58 5.64 8.27 1.44
N VAL A 59 5.99 9.50 1.09
CA VAL A 59 5.72 10.68 1.94
C VAL A 59 4.21 10.86 2.15
N ALA A 60 3.41 10.79 1.07
CA ALA A 60 1.96 10.88 1.16
C ALA A 60 1.35 9.79 2.05
N ARG A 61 1.81 8.53 1.90
CA ARG A 61 1.39 7.43 2.77
C ARG A 61 1.69 7.71 4.24
N ASN A 62 2.88 8.21 4.55
CA ASN A 62 3.24 8.55 5.91
C ASN A 62 2.37 9.69 6.46
N SER A 63 2.04 10.71 5.65
CA SER A 63 1.12 11.80 6.07
C SER A 63 -0.29 11.28 6.35
N ILE A 64 -0.81 10.34 5.55
CA ILE A 64 -2.08 9.66 5.82
C ILE A 64 -2.03 8.92 7.16
N LEU A 65 -0.94 8.21 7.44
CA LEU A 65 -0.76 7.47 8.69
C LEU A 65 -0.64 8.38 9.91
N ASP A 66 0.06 9.52 9.76
CA ASP A 66 0.16 10.53 10.81
C ASP A 66 -1.23 11.11 11.13
N TYR A 67 -2.05 11.38 10.09
CA TYR A 67 -3.44 11.80 10.26
C TYR A 67 -4.26 10.77 11.04
N TRP A 68 -4.24 9.49 10.66
CA TRP A 68 -4.97 8.44 11.37
C TRP A 68 -4.52 8.27 12.82
N LYS A 69 -3.23 8.45 13.10
CA LYS A 69 -2.70 8.41 14.47
C LYS A 69 -3.20 9.58 15.31
N SER A 70 -3.30 10.79 14.73
CA SER A 70 -3.74 11.99 15.44
C SER A 70 -5.23 11.97 15.77
N THR A 71 -6.04 11.34 14.93
CA THR A 71 -7.50 11.28 15.10
C THR A 71 -7.98 10.11 15.97
N ASN A 72 -7.08 9.29 16.51
CA ASN A 72 -7.41 8.08 17.29
C ASN A 72 -8.43 7.15 16.61
N GLN A 73 -8.63 7.31 15.31
CA GLN A 73 -9.49 6.40 14.55
C GLN A 73 -8.78 5.07 14.38
N THR A 74 -9.09 4.13 15.25
CA THR A 74 -8.80 2.72 15.03
C THR A 74 -9.55 2.29 13.78
N PHE A 75 -8.82 2.10 12.71
CA PHE A 75 -9.35 1.48 11.50
C PHE A 75 -9.64 0.01 11.86
N GLU A 76 -10.87 -0.27 12.25
CA GLU A 76 -11.27 -1.65 12.56
C GLU A 76 -11.13 -2.53 11.32
N ILE A 77 -10.54 -3.68 11.52
CA ILE A 77 -10.38 -4.74 10.50
C ILE A 77 -11.75 -5.13 9.91
N ALA A 78 -12.82 -4.98 10.69
CA ALA A 78 -14.21 -5.22 10.30
C ALA A 78 -14.67 -4.42 9.06
N ASN A 79 -14.09 -3.25 8.78
CA ASN A 79 -14.47 -2.45 7.61
C ASN A 79 -13.83 -2.91 6.30
N PHE A 80 -12.94 -3.92 6.34
CA PHE A 80 -12.40 -4.51 5.11
C PHE A 80 -13.36 -5.57 4.53
N GLU A 81 -14.26 -6.10 5.35
CA GLU A 81 -15.24 -7.12 4.96
C GLU A 81 -16.60 -6.55 4.54
N SER A 82 -16.97 -5.33 4.97
CA SER A 82 -18.37 -4.89 4.92
C SER A 82 -18.76 -3.82 3.90
N LYS A 83 -17.91 -3.44 2.94
CA LYS A 83 -18.29 -2.49 1.86
C LYS A 83 -17.82 -2.87 0.47
N ALA A 84 -17.98 -4.13 0.12
CA ALA A 84 -17.84 -4.61 -1.26
C ALA A 84 -19.16 -5.19 -1.81
N GLU A 85 -20.27 -4.76 -1.28
CA GLU A 85 -21.57 -5.02 -1.88
C GLU A 85 -22.04 -3.75 -2.56
N ILE A 86 -22.22 -3.90 -3.82
CA ILE A 86 -22.86 -3.06 -4.86
C ILE A 86 -21.86 -2.46 -5.85
N LEU A 87 -21.92 -3.04 -7.05
CA LEU A 87 -21.38 -2.59 -8.34
C LEU A 87 -19.87 -2.82 -8.57
N ASN A 88 -19.54 -4.05 -8.98
CA ASN A 88 -18.80 -4.29 -10.22
C ASN A 88 -18.68 -5.79 -10.48
N GLU A 89 -19.29 -6.24 -11.58
CA GLU A 89 -19.10 -7.58 -12.17
C GLU A 89 -17.67 -7.77 -12.74
N ILE A 90 -16.82 -6.76 -12.62
CA ILE A 90 -15.47 -6.79 -13.16
C ILE A 90 -14.51 -7.23 -12.06
N HIS A 91 -13.87 -8.37 -12.28
CA HIS A 91 -12.77 -8.88 -11.44
C HIS A 91 -11.56 -7.96 -11.49
N THR A 92 -11.00 -7.62 -10.33
CA THR A 92 -9.91 -6.65 -10.18
C THR A 92 -8.71 -7.22 -9.44
N GLU A 93 -7.53 -6.55 -9.55
CA GLU A 93 -6.34 -6.91 -8.78
C GLU A 93 -6.59 -6.93 -7.26
N LYS A 94 -7.56 -6.17 -6.78
CA LYS A 94 -7.93 -6.13 -5.37
C LYS A 94 -8.58 -7.42 -4.91
N ASP A 95 -9.36 -8.06 -5.78
CA ASP A 95 -10.03 -9.31 -5.48
C ASP A 95 -9.00 -10.44 -5.44
N CYS A 96 -8.08 -10.49 -6.40
CA CYS A 96 -6.95 -11.41 -6.36
C CYS A 96 -6.08 -11.20 -5.12
N LEU A 97 -5.74 -9.95 -4.79
CA LEU A 97 -4.95 -9.66 -3.61
C LEU A 97 -5.67 -10.11 -2.31
N ARG A 98 -6.97 -9.89 -2.22
CA ARG A 98 -7.78 -10.33 -1.06
C ARG A 98 -7.76 -11.84 -0.93
N GLY A 99 -7.96 -12.57 -2.03
CA GLY A 99 -7.89 -14.03 -2.06
C GLY A 99 -6.52 -14.53 -1.64
N ILE A 100 -5.44 -13.99 -2.20
CA ILE A 100 -4.06 -14.35 -1.85
C ILE A 100 -3.79 -14.07 -0.36
N LEU A 101 -4.19 -12.92 0.16
CA LEU A 101 -4.00 -12.56 1.57
C LEU A 101 -4.76 -13.50 2.52
N LYS A 102 -5.94 -13.96 2.14
CA LYS A 102 -6.74 -14.91 2.92
C LYS A 102 -6.02 -16.25 3.09
N HIS A 103 -5.32 -16.70 2.05
CA HIS A 103 -4.56 -17.96 2.07
C HIS A 103 -3.15 -17.81 2.65
N LEU A 104 -2.68 -16.59 2.90
CA LEU A 104 -1.36 -16.37 3.46
C LEU A 104 -1.30 -16.84 4.91
N PRO A 105 -0.30 -17.66 5.32
CA PRO A 105 -0.13 -18.09 6.71
C PRO A 105 -0.08 -16.90 7.66
N LYS A 106 -0.76 -16.99 8.81
CA LYS A 106 -0.90 -15.92 9.79
C LYS A 106 0.44 -15.28 10.17
N LYS A 107 1.49 -16.08 10.36
CA LYS A 107 2.84 -15.62 10.67
C LYS A 107 3.46 -14.65 9.65
N TYR A 108 2.98 -14.65 8.41
CA TYR A 108 3.40 -13.74 7.35
C TYR A 108 2.36 -12.65 7.12
N ARG A 109 1.07 -12.99 7.19
CA ARG A 109 -0.04 -12.07 6.97
C ARG A 109 -0.07 -10.95 8.00
N ASP A 110 0.01 -11.28 9.29
CA ASP A 110 -0.14 -10.30 10.37
C ASP A 110 0.98 -9.23 10.36
N PRO A 111 2.29 -9.58 10.26
CA PRO A 111 3.34 -8.58 10.15
C PRO A 111 3.22 -7.72 8.89
N LEU A 112 2.84 -8.31 7.76
CA LEU A 112 2.63 -7.58 6.52
C LEU A 112 1.45 -6.61 6.65
N PHE A 113 0.33 -7.06 7.19
CA PHE A 113 -0.86 -6.25 7.39
C PHE A 113 -0.55 -5.04 8.27
N LEU A 114 0.11 -5.25 9.41
CA LEU A 114 0.49 -4.17 10.31
C LEU A 114 1.47 -3.19 9.67
N SER A 115 2.43 -3.68 8.88
CA SER A 115 3.42 -2.84 8.21
C SER A 115 2.84 -2.12 6.99
N ASP A 116 2.26 -2.85 6.04
CA ASP A 116 1.97 -2.35 4.71
C ASP A 116 0.55 -1.78 4.58
N ILE A 117 -0.40 -2.29 5.37
CA ILE A 117 -1.78 -1.81 5.38
C ILE A 117 -2.01 -0.79 6.51
N LYS A 118 -1.62 -1.13 7.74
CA LYS A 118 -1.71 -0.22 8.89
C LYS A 118 -0.58 0.82 8.92
N GLY A 119 0.51 0.59 8.21
CA GLY A 119 1.65 1.48 8.05
C GLY A 119 2.49 1.67 9.29
N LEU A 120 2.46 0.72 10.20
CA LEU A 120 3.32 0.74 11.38
C LEU A 120 4.78 0.57 10.97
N LYS A 121 5.68 1.23 11.70
CA LYS A 121 7.11 0.97 11.54
C LYS A 121 7.40 -0.47 11.91
N GLN A 122 8.34 -1.13 11.22
CA GLN A 122 8.66 -2.53 11.49
C GLN A 122 9.10 -2.80 12.94
N GLN A 123 9.65 -1.81 13.63
CA GLN A 123 9.96 -1.90 15.07
C GLN A 123 8.67 -1.93 15.90
N GLU A 124 7.67 -1.11 15.57
CA GLU A 124 6.37 -1.10 16.25
C GLU A 124 5.63 -2.42 16.03
N VAL A 125 5.70 -2.96 14.79
CA VAL A 125 5.16 -4.29 14.46
C VAL A 125 5.84 -5.39 15.29
N ALA A 126 7.17 -5.34 15.40
CA ALA A 126 7.94 -6.29 16.20
C ALA A 126 7.50 -6.28 17.66
N ASN A 127 7.37 -5.09 18.24
CA ASN A 127 6.92 -4.90 19.62
C ASN A 127 5.48 -5.42 19.83
N GLN A 128 4.55 -5.08 18.89
CA GLN A 128 3.16 -5.48 18.99
C GLN A 128 2.96 -7.00 18.85
N LEU A 129 3.79 -7.64 18.03
CA LEU A 129 3.74 -9.10 17.83
C LEU A 129 4.66 -9.88 18.79
N HIS A 130 5.29 -9.19 19.77
CA HIS A 130 6.22 -9.78 20.73
C HIS A 130 7.32 -10.62 20.09
N GLN A 131 7.93 -10.11 19.01
CA GLN A 131 8.99 -10.78 18.27
C GLN A 131 10.15 -9.85 17.94
N SER A 132 11.28 -10.41 17.51
CA SER A 132 12.46 -9.61 17.18
C SER A 132 12.26 -8.82 15.86
N LEU A 133 12.89 -7.66 15.76
CA LEU A 133 12.89 -6.86 14.52
C LEU A 133 13.44 -7.62 13.30
N PRO A 134 14.54 -8.41 13.39
CA PRO A 134 15.00 -9.25 12.28
C PRO A 134 13.95 -10.26 11.81
N THR A 135 13.26 -10.90 12.76
CA THR A 135 12.16 -11.84 12.46
C THR A 135 11.04 -11.13 11.72
N THR A 136 10.59 -9.99 12.22
CA THR A 136 9.54 -9.17 11.59
C THR A 136 9.91 -8.76 10.17
N LYS A 137 11.14 -8.27 9.96
CA LYS A 137 11.64 -7.91 8.62
C LYS A 137 11.62 -9.09 7.66
N SER A 138 12.11 -10.24 8.11
CA SER A 138 12.16 -11.47 7.33
C SER A 138 10.74 -11.96 6.95
N GLN A 139 9.79 -11.92 7.90
CA GLN A 139 8.40 -12.30 7.68
C GLN A 139 7.71 -11.40 6.66
N ILE A 140 7.86 -10.06 6.78
CA ILE A 140 7.29 -9.10 5.82
C ILE A 140 7.88 -9.32 4.43
N GLN A 141 9.20 -9.52 4.32
CA GLN A 141 9.84 -9.77 3.04
C GLN A 141 9.35 -11.07 2.39
N ARG A 142 9.22 -12.14 3.17
CA ARG A 142 8.66 -13.42 2.69
C ARG A 142 7.20 -13.29 2.29
N ALA A 143 6.39 -12.56 3.07
CA ALA A 143 4.99 -12.28 2.75
C ALA A 143 4.84 -11.61 1.38
N ARG A 144 5.65 -10.57 1.11
CA ARG A 144 5.64 -9.87 -0.19
C ARG A 144 6.00 -10.80 -1.35
N LYS A 145 6.98 -11.70 -1.15
CA LYS A 145 7.32 -12.71 -2.17
C LYS A 145 6.18 -13.70 -2.42
N LEU A 146 5.51 -14.15 -1.36
CA LEU A 146 4.37 -15.06 -1.48
C LEU A 146 3.17 -14.40 -2.17
N ILE A 147 2.94 -13.10 -1.92
CA ILE A 147 1.91 -12.34 -2.65
C ILE A 147 2.27 -12.24 -4.14
N ALA A 148 3.52 -11.89 -4.47
CA ALA A 148 3.97 -11.82 -5.85
C ALA A 148 3.81 -13.18 -6.55
N GLN A 149 4.18 -14.27 -5.88
CA GLN A 149 3.98 -15.62 -6.38
C GLN A 149 2.50 -15.94 -6.57
N GLY A 150 1.64 -15.53 -5.63
CA GLY A 150 0.20 -15.72 -5.76
C GLY A 150 -0.38 -15.05 -7.02
N PHE A 151 0.06 -13.85 -7.38
CA PHE A 151 -0.33 -13.20 -8.63
C PHE A 151 0.18 -13.94 -9.87
N ILE A 152 1.40 -14.48 -9.83
CA ILE A 152 1.95 -15.28 -10.91
C ILE A 152 1.12 -16.57 -11.10
N ASP A 153 0.83 -17.26 -10.01
CA ASP A 153 0.15 -18.56 -10.04
C ASP A 153 -1.34 -18.44 -10.37
N CYS A 154 -1.98 -17.35 -9.90
CA CYS A 154 -3.42 -17.12 -10.07
C CYS A 154 -3.77 -16.43 -11.39
N CYS A 155 -3.04 -15.37 -11.73
CA CYS A 155 -3.41 -14.45 -12.80
C CYS A 155 -2.41 -14.43 -13.96
N GLY A 156 -1.41 -15.31 -13.96
CA GLY A 156 -0.43 -15.38 -15.03
C GLY A 156 0.51 -14.17 -15.13
N PHE A 157 0.61 -13.37 -14.06
CA PHE A 157 1.59 -12.26 -14.01
C PHE A 157 3.00 -12.80 -14.13
N VAL A 158 3.88 -12.00 -14.71
CA VAL A 158 5.32 -12.32 -14.83
C VAL A 158 6.17 -11.21 -14.20
N LEU A 159 7.37 -11.57 -13.78
CA LEU A 159 8.34 -10.57 -13.32
C LEU A 159 9.12 -10.04 -14.52
N ASN A 160 9.13 -8.72 -14.70
CA ASN A 160 9.98 -8.08 -15.69
C ASN A 160 11.45 -8.07 -15.24
N LYS A 161 12.36 -7.59 -16.11
CA LYS A 161 13.80 -7.48 -15.82
C LYS A 161 14.14 -6.65 -14.57
N ASN A 162 13.22 -5.79 -14.14
CA ASN A 162 13.38 -4.93 -12.95
C ASN A 162 12.74 -5.56 -11.69
N GLY A 163 12.22 -6.78 -11.77
CA GLY A 163 11.57 -7.48 -10.67
C GLY A 163 10.16 -6.97 -10.35
N ASN A 164 9.52 -6.19 -11.25
CA ASN A 164 8.15 -5.73 -11.09
C ASN A 164 7.18 -6.75 -11.71
N LEU A 165 6.04 -6.98 -11.05
CA LEU A 165 4.94 -7.74 -11.60
C LEU A 165 4.32 -6.98 -12.76
N VAL A 166 4.18 -7.65 -13.91
CA VAL A 166 3.53 -7.15 -15.13
C VAL A 166 2.61 -8.24 -15.66
N GLY A 167 1.46 -7.86 -16.16
CA GLY A 167 0.44 -8.77 -16.68
C GLY A 167 -0.93 -8.13 -16.67
N GLU A 168 -1.90 -8.83 -17.22
CA GLU A 168 -3.31 -8.48 -17.19
C GLU A 168 -4.04 -9.49 -16.28
N ILE A 169 -5.11 -9.04 -15.66
CA ILE A 169 -5.91 -9.87 -14.79
C ILE A 169 -6.76 -10.82 -15.63
N GLN A 170 -6.79 -12.07 -15.22
CA GLN A 170 -7.69 -13.06 -15.80
C GLN A 170 -9.13 -12.87 -15.30
N ASP A 171 -10.09 -13.36 -16.05
CA ASP A 171 -11.48 -13.37 -15.64
C ASP A 171 -11.68 -14.16 -14.34
N LYS A 172 -12.72 -13.79 -13.58
CA LYS A 172 -12.98 -14.39 -12.26
C LYS A 172 -13.14 -15.92 -12.32
N GLU A 173 -13.71 -16.42 -13.41
CA GLU A 173 -13.95 -17.86 -13.62
C GLU A 173 -12.63 -18.65 -13.76
N ASP A 174 -11.58 -18.02 -14.28
CA ASP A 174 -10.26 -18.62 -14.46
C ASP A 174 -9.33 -18.40 -13.27
N CYS A 175 -9.73 -17.59 -12.28
CA CYS A 175 -8.92 -17.24 -11.12
C CYS A 175 -9.01 -18.30 -10.02
N LYS A 176 -7.96 -19.08 -9.82
CA LYS A 176 -7.86 -20.17 -8.82
C LYS A 176 -8.01 -19.73 -7.37
N VAL A 177 -7.90 -18.44 -7.07
CA VAL A 177 -7.87 -17.90 -5.70
C VAL A 177 -9.13 -17.07 -5.40
N CYS A 178 -9.85 -16.62 -6.43
CA CYS A 178 -11.05 -15.78 -6.31
C CYS A 178 -12.35 -16.56 -6.54
N SER A 179 -12.23 -17.82 -7.00
CA SER A 179 -13.36 -18.75 -7.18
C SER A 179 -13.89 -19.29 -5.86
#